data_250384c5ec65dd0d012158942feed2f3
#
_entry.id   250384c5ec65dd0d012158942feed2f3
#
_cell.length_a   1.000
_cell.length_b   1.000
_cell.length_c   1.000
_cell.angle_alpha   90.00
_cell.angle_beta   90.00
_cell.angle_gamma   90.00
#
_symmetry.space_group_name_H-M   'P 1'
#
loop_
_entity.id
_entity.type
_entity.pdbx_description
1 polymer ?
#
loop_
_entity_poly.entity_id
_entity_poly.type
_entity_poly.pdbx_seq_one_letter_code
_entity_poly.pdbx_strand_id
1 'polypeptide(L)'
;MKTIELDMYQATAVAALVLLLGRILVAKISILRRYCIPAPVVGGFLYAIVHTIVRGMGILEISCDMTLKNVFMVAFFCSVGFTASFRMLKKGGVQTVIFLALSVVMVVLQNILGAGLASVFGLDPRLGLATGSIPMVGGHGTAGSFGPLLEELCVANASVVAIASATYGLVAGCVIGGPIATAKIRKYKLSSVAEAATKTETVETDETGAIDSARILDGLLYLIVAIGAGTVVSMFLGKLMTFPFYIGAMLVGAIIRNIMDVQNKEIPMEEISTLGGASLSVFLGLAMIDMKLWQLAELAVPMVVMLLAQTVLMFFYANFVVFNVLGKSYDAAVMTSGFCGFGMGATPNAMANMQAITGAYGPAPTAFMVVPLVGSLFIDFLNATILTGFISFLG
;
A
#
# COMPACT_ATOMS: atom_id res chain seq x y z
N MET A 1 -35.62 -11.96 3.48
CA MET A 1 -34.21 -12.17 3.94
C MET A 1 -34.10 -11.56 5.33
N LYS A 2 -33.49 -12.23 6.29
CA LYS A 2 -33.29 -11.70 7.65
C LYS A 2 -32.04 -10.83 7.65
N THR A 3 -32.14 -9.59 8.13
CA THR A 3 -30.98 -8.69 8.28
C THR A 3 -30.52 -8.71 9.74
N ILE A 4 -29.22 -8.86 9.96
CA ILE A 4 -28.57 -8.70 11.26
C ILE A 4 -27.69 -7.47 11.20
N GLU A 5 -27.94 -6.53 12.11
CA GLU A 5 -27.10 -5.34 12.27
C GLU A 5 -26.12 -5.57 13.41
N LEU A 6 -24.82 -5.48 13.10
CA LEU A 6 -23.73 -5.56 14.07
C LEU A 6 -23.28 -4.17 14.46
N ASP A 7 -23.25 -3.90 15.77
CA ASP A 7 -22.67 -2.67 16.29
C ASP A 7 -21.15 -2.60 16.05
N MET A 8 -20.53 -1.46 16.32
CA MET A 8 -19.09 -1.23 16.06
C MET A 8 -18.18 -2.22 16.79
N TYR A 9 -18.57 -2.70 17.98
CA TYR A 9 -17.78 -3.67 18.76
C TYR A 9 -17.92 -5.07 18.19
N GLN A 10 -19.15 -5.48 17.86
CA GLN A 10 -19.45 -6.77 17.24
C GLN A 10 -18.81 -6.88 15.86
N ALA A 11 -18.89 -5.83 15.02
CA ALA A 11 -18.23 -5.78 13.73
C ALA A 11 -16.71 -5.91 13.87
N THR A 12 -16.11 -5.22 14.85
CA THR A 12 -14.66 -5.32 15.11
C THR A 12 -14.27 -6.72 15.63
N ALA A 13 -15.10 -7.35 16.45
CA ALA A 13 -14.86 -8.72 16.90
C ALA A 13 -14.91 -9.72 15.74
N VAL A 14 -15.89 -9.58 14.83
CA VAL A 14 -15.95 -10.39 13.60
C VAL A 14 -14.71 -10.15 12.73
N ALA A 15 -14.31 -8.90 12.53
CA ALA A 15 -13.10 -8.59 11.77
C ALA A 15 -11.83 -9.21 12.40
N ALA A 16 -11.73 -9.21 13.74
CA ALA A 16 -10.63 -9.86 14.45
C ALA A 16 -10.61 -11.39 14.25
N LEU A 17 -11.76 -12.05 14.30
CA LEU A 17 -11.88 -13.48 14.01
C LEU A 17 -11.49 -13.80 12.57
N VAL A 18 -11.93 -12.99 11.63
CA VAL A 18 -11.58 -13.10 10.20
C VAL A 18 -10.07 -12.90 10.00
N LEU A 19 -9.48 -11.94 10.69
CA LEU A 19 -8.02 -11.72 10.67
C LEU A 19 -7.26 -12.92 11.25
N LEU A 20 -7.68 -13.49 12.37
CA LEU A 20 -7.07 -14.69 12.95
C LEU A 20 -7.14 -15.87 12.00
N LEU A 21 -8.30 -16.10 11.38
CA LEU A 21 -8.45 -17.13 10.34
C LEU A 21 -7.50 -16.89 9.16
N GLY A 22 -7.40 -15.65 8.68
CA GLY A 22 -6.46 -15.27 7.64
C GLY A 22 -5.01 -15.56 8.01
N ARG A 23 -4.59 -15.26 9.25
CA ARG A 23 -3.23 -15.58 9.76
C ARG A 23 -2.96 -17.08 9.73
N ILE A 24 -3.92 -17.91 10.12
CA ILE A 24 -3.81 -19.38 10.06
C ILE A 24 -3.66 -19.85 8.60
N LEU A 25 -4.46 -19.32 7.69
CA LEU A 25 -4.40 -19.68 6.27
C LEU A 25 -3.08 -19.26 5.63
N VAL A 26 -2.61 -18.03 5.86
CA VAL A 26 -1.31 -17.56 5.36
C VAL A 26 -0.16 -18.41 5.93
N ALA A 27 -0.24 -18.84 7.21
CA ALA A 27 0.77 -19.69 7.80
C ALA A 27 0.82 -21.09 7.15
N LYS A 28 -0.32 -21.65 6.74
CA LYS A 28 -0.43 -23.00 6.16
C LYS A 28 -0.21 -23.05 4.65
N ILE A 29 -0.61 -22.00 3.92
CA ILE A 29 -0.60 -21.98 2.45
C ILE A 29 0.63 -21.19 1.96
N SER A 30 1.63 -21.91 1.46
CA SER A 30 2.92 -21.32 1.04
C SER A 30 2.78 -20.29 -0.09
N ILE A 31 1.79 -20.45 -0.98
CA ILE A 31 1.56 -19.54 -2.09
C ILE A 31 1.14 -18.14 -1.59
N LEU A 32 0.32 -18.06 -0.52
CA LEU A 32 -0.10 -16.80 0.08
C LEU A 32 1.07 -16.04 0.69
N ARG A 33 2.00 -16.76 1.33
CA ARG A 33 3.25 -16.18 1.85
C ARG A 33 4.18 -15.72 0.73
N ARG A 34 4.29 -16.52 -0.33
CA ARG A 34 5.15 -16.21 -1.48
C ARG A 34 4.78 -14.89 -2.15
N TYR A 35 3.48 -14.59 -2.24
CA TYR A 35 2.99 -13.35 -2.83
C TYR A 35 2.69 -12.25 -1.80
N CYS A 36 3.12 -12.44 -0.54
CA CYS A 36 2.95 -11.48 0.55
C CYS A 36 1.51 -10.99 0.74
N ILE A 37 0.50 -11.86 0.49
CA ILE A 37 -0.91 -11.49 0.61
C ILE A 37 -1.25 -11.26 2.08
N PRO A 38 -1.78 -10.08 2.46
CA PRO A 38 -2.07 -9.77 3.85
C PRO A 38 -3.13 -10.70 4.45
N ALA A 39 -2.93 -11.12 5.70
CA ALA A 39 -3.85 -12.01 6.40
C ALA A 39 -5.30 -11.48 6.47
N PRO A 40 -5.55 -10.16 6.75
CA PRO A 40 -6.92 -9.64 6.73
C PRO A 40 -7.60 -9.80 5.38
N VAL A 41 -6.85 -9.71 4.28
CA VAL A 41 -7.38 -9.90 2.92
C VAL A 41 -7.79 -11.35 2.70
N VAL A 42 -6.94 -12.32 3.08
CA VAL A 42 -7.23 -13.74 2.91
C VAL A 42 -8.47 -14.17 3.70
N GLY A 43 -8.51 -13.81 4.99
CA GLY A 43 -9.66 -14.10 5.84
C GLY A 43 -10.93 -13.38 5.38
N GLY A 44 -10.79 -12.10 5.01
CA GLY A 44 -11.89 -11.29 4.55
C GLY A 44 -12.50 -11.74 3.22
N PHE A 45 -11.69 -12.16 2.26
CA PHE A 45 -12.20 -12.77 1.01
C PHE A 45 -13.01 -14.05 1.30
N LEU A 46 -12.51 -14.89 2.19
CA LEU A 46 -13.26 -16.10 2.58
C LEU A 46 -14.60 -15.73 3.21
N TYR A 47 -14.61 -14.76 4.14
CA TYR A 47 -15.84 -14.25 4.73
C TYR A 47 -16.80 -13.69 3.66
N ALA A 48 -16.29 -12.85 2.76
CA ALA A 48 -17.09 -12.21 1.71
C ALA A 48 -17.69 -13.23 0.73
N ILE A 49 -16.97 -14.32 0.39
CA ILE A 49 -17.49 -15.43 -0.40
C ILE A 49 -18.65 -16.12 0.34
N VAL A 50 -18.44 -16.47 1.61
CA VAL A 50 -19.48 -17.14 2.43
C VAL A 50 -20.70 -16.24 2.56
N HIS A 51 -20.50 -14.94 2.87
CA HIS A 51 -21.59 -13.96 2.97
C HIS A 51 -22.36 -13.83 1.64
N THR A 52 -21.65 -13.78 0.51
CA THR A 52 -22.27 -13.72 -0.83
C THR A 52 -23.14 -14.94 -1.11
N ILE A 53 -22.68 -16.15 -0.76
CA ILE A 53 -23.46 -17.39 -0.94
C ILE A 53 -24.71 -17.39 -0.04
N VAL A 54 -24.55 -17.09 1.25
CA VAL A 54 -25.65 -17.07 2.23
C VAL A 54 -26.69 -16.01 1.87
N ARG A 55 -26.26 -14.84 1.38
CA ARG A 55 -27.14 -13.77 0.87
C ARG A 55 -27.85 -14.22 -0.42
N GLY A 56 -27.13 -14.85 -1.34
CA GLY A 56 -27.69 -15.36 -2.60
C GLY A 56 -28.76 -16.44 -2.39
N MET A 57 -28.67 -17.25 -1.30
CA MET A 57 -29.70 -18.18 -0.86
C MET A 57 -30.90 -17.49 -0.19
N GLY A 58 -30.88 -16.17 0.01
CA GLY A 58 -31.96 -15.44 0.66
C GLY A 58 -32.05 -15.63 2.17
N ILE A 59 -31.03 -16.25 2.80
CA ILE A 59 -31.05 -16.64 4.22
C ILE A 59 -30.77 -15.43 5.11
N LEU A 60 -29.65 -14.76 4.91
CA LEU A 60 -29.11 -13.72 5.82
C LEU A 60 -28.36 -12.63 5.09
N GLU A 61 -28.58 -11.40 5.52
CA GLU A 61 -27.76 -10.21 5.19
C GLU A 61 -27.18 -9.66 6.48
N ILE A 62 -25.87 -9.35 6.48
CA ILE A 62 -25.17 -8.76 7.62
C ILE A 62 -24.78 -7.33 7.26
N SER A 63 -25.22 -6.39 8.09
CA SER A 63 -24.82 -4.98 8.03
C SER A 63 -23.94 -4.67 9.23
N CYS A 64 -22.82 -3.96 9.01
CA CYS A 64 -21.84 -3.68 10.05
C CYS A 64 -21.70 -2.15 10.26
N ASP A 65 -21.63 -1.73 11.52
CA ASP A 65 -21.23 -0.37 11.85
C ASP A 65 -19.71 -0.21 11.61
N MET A 66 -19.37 0.71 10.70
CA MET A 66 -17.99 0.96 10.25
C MET A 66 -17.30 2.12 11.00
N THR A 67 -17.84 2.59 12.12
CA THR A 67 -17.26 3.71 12.88
C THR A 67 -15.80 3.43 13.26
N LEU A 68 -15.49 2.26 13.82
CA LEU A 68 -14.12 1.91 14.20
C LEU A 68 -13.20 1.68 13.01
N LYS A 69 -13.70 1.30 11.83
CA LYS A 69 -12.92 1.26 10.59
C LYS A 69 -12.24 2.61 10.34
N ASN A 70 -12.98 3.70 10.47
CA ASN A 70 -12.47 5.04 10.24
C ASN A 70 -11.41 5.45 11.29
N VAL A 71 -11.59 5.07 12.56
CA VAL A 71 -10.60 5.33 13.61
C VAL A 71 -9.27 4.64 13.31
N PHE A 72 -9.30 3.34 13.01
CA PHE A 72 -8.09 2.58 12.69
C PHE A 72 -7.44 3.05 11.36
N MET A 73 -8.23 3.46 10.38
CA MET A 73 -7.73 4.03 9.13
C MET A 73 -6.94 5.32 9.39
N VAL A 74 -7.49 6.25 10.16
CA VAL A 74 -6.80 7.51 10.51
C VAL A 74 -5.52 7.24 11.29
N ALA A 75 -5.54 6.30 12.23
CA ALA A 75 -4.35 5.93 13.01
C ALA A 75 -3.25 5.36 12.11
N PHE A 76 -3.61 4.50 11.14
CA PHE A 76 -2.68 3.97 10.15
C PHE A 76 -2.07 5.09 9.29
N PHE A 77 -2.88 5.94 8.64
CA PHE A 77 -2.35 7.00 7.79
C PHE A 77 -1.58 8.07 8.57
N CYS A 78 -1.95 8.33 9.82
CA CYS A 78 -1.16 9.17 10.71
C CYS A 78 0.25 8.58 10.93
N SER A 79 0.36 7.28 11.20
CA SER A 79 1.65 6.60 11.33
C SER A 79 2.48 6.66 10.04
N VAL A 80 1.85 6.55 8.86
CA VAL A 80 2.50 6.78 7.56
C VAL A 80 3.05 8.21 7.46
N GLY A 81 2.32 9.21 7.97
CA GLY A 81 2.83 10.59 8.03
C GLY A 81 4.15 10.70 8.80
N PHE A 82 4.27 10.05 9.96
CA PHE A 82 5.51 10.04 10.74
C PHE A 82 6.71 9.40 10.04
N THR A 83 6.49 8.59 9.01
CA THR A 83 7.62 8.03 8.24
C THR A 83 8.25 9.04 7.27
N ALA A 84 7.55 10.11 6.91
CA ALA A 84 7.98 11.10 5.92
C ALA A 84 9.06 12.06 6.47
N SER A 85 10.32 11.63 6.49
CA SER A 85 11.47 12.40 6.98
C SER A 85 12.35 12.93 5.84
N PHE A 86 12.46 14.26 5.70
CA PHE A 86 13.37 14.88 4.73
C PHE A 86 14.86 14.62 5.06
N ARG A 87 15.18 14.41 6.34
CA ARG A 87 16.53 14.03 6.77
C ARG A 87 16.91 12.67 6.21
N MET A 88 16.01 11.69 6.26
CA MET A 88 16.22 10.36 5.70
C MET A 88 16.32 10.40 4.18
N LEU A 89 15.49 11.21 3.51
CA LEU A 89 15.57 11.40 2.06
C LEU A 89 16.94 11.93 1.61
N LYS A 90 17.46 12.92 2.32
CA LYS A 90 18.81 13.46 2.04
C LYS A 90 19.91 12.42 2.25
N LYS A 91 19.81 11.55 3.26
CA LYS A 91 20.78 10.48 3.51
C LYS A 91 20.79 9.44 2.39
N GLY A 92 19.65 9.18 1.75
CA GLY A 92 19.53 8.23 0.64
C GLY A 92 20.20 8.69 -0.67
N GLY A 93 20.63 9.94 -0.76
CA GLY A 93 21.38 10.49 -1.88
C GLY A 93 20.57 10.65 -3.18
N VAL A 94 21.28 10.94 -4.27
CA VAL A 94 20.69 11.27 -5.57
C VAL A 94 19.85 10.11 -6.13
N GLN A 95 20.26 8.86 -5.92
CA GLN A 95 19.52 7.70 -6.42
C GLN A 95 18.14 7.58 -5.80
N THR A 96 17.99 7.93 -4.52
CA THR A 96 16.69 7.95 -3.84
C THR A 96 15.75 9.00 -4.44
N VAL A 97 16.28 10.19 -4.75
CA VAL A 97 15.49 11.25 -5.38
C VAL A 97 15.06 10.85 -6.79
N ILE A 98 15.97 10.25 -7.57
CA ILE A 98 15.65 9.75 -8.92
C ILE A 98 14.59 8.63 -8.83
N PHE A 99 14.76 7.69 -7.92
CA PHE A 99 13.82 6.58 -7.74
C PHE A 99 12.43 7.10 -7.30
N LEU A 100 12.39 8.10 -6.41
CA LEU A 100 11.15 8.76 -6.01
C LEU A 100 10.47 9.47 -7.18
N ALA A 101 11.23 10.22 -7.98
CA ALA A 101 10.71 10.89 -9.17
C ALA A 101 10.12 9.90 -10.19
N LEU A 102 10.81 8.78 -10.44
CA LEU A 102 10.29 7.70 -11.28
C LEU A 102 8.99 7.10 -10.72
N SER A 103 8.90 6.97 -9.40
CA SER A 103 7.71 6.46 -8.72
C SER A 103 6.52 7.41 -8.88
N VAL A 104 6.74 8.72 -8.72
CA VAL A 104 5.72 9.76 -8.92
C VAL A 104 5.21 9.76 -10.37
N VAL A 105 6.10 9.68 -11.34
CA VAL A 105 5.71 9.58 -12.75
C VAL A 105 4.86 8.33 -12.99
N MET A 106 5.24 7.19 -12.39
CA MET A 106 4.46 5.96 -12.52
C MET A 106 3.06 6.08 -11.93
N VAL A 107 2.92 6.69 -10.75
CA VAL A 107 1.62 6.99 -10.13
C VAL A 107 0.71 7.78 -11.08
N VAL A 108 1.26 8.83 -11.70
CA VAL A 108 0.50 9.66 -12.66
C VAL A 108 0.09 8.85 -13.88
N LEU A 109 1.01 8.07 -14.45
CA LEU A 109 0.74 7.23 -15.64
C LEU A 109 -0.32 6.16 -15.35
N GLN A 110 -0.28 5.53 -14.18
CA GLN A 110 -1.28 4.54 -13.75
C GLN A 110 -2.67 5.16 -13.65
N ASN A 111 -2.78 6.37 -13.10
CA ASN A 111 -4.06 7.07 -12.96
C ASN A 111 -4.60 7.53 -14.33
N ILE A 112 -3.75 8.07 -15.20
CA ILE A 112 -4.16 8.46 -16.56
C ILE A 112 -4.64 7.24 -17.34
N LEU A 113 -3.89 6.12 -17.29
CA LEU A 113 -4.25 4.88 -17.98
C LEU A 113 -5.56 4.31 -17.44
N GLY A 114 -5.71 4.25 -16.12
CA GLY A 114 -6.92 3.74 -15.48
C GLY A 114 -8.15 4.59 -15.83
N ALA A 115 -8.08 5.91 -15.63
CA ALA A 115 -9.16 6.83 -15.94
C ALA A 115 -9.52 6.81 -17.44
N GLY A 116 -8.51 6.79 -18.32
CA GLY A 116 -8.71 6.70 -19.76
C GLY A 116 -9.41 5.42 -20.19
N LEU A 117 -8.99 4.27 -19.67
CA LEU A 117 -9.65 2.99 -19.99
C LEU A 117 -11.05 2.90 -19.41
N ALA A 118 -11.29 3.39 -18.17
CA ALA A 118 -12.64 3.46 -17.62
C ALA A 118 -13.57 4.25 -18.53
N SER A 119 -13.12 5.41 -19.03
CA SER A 119 -13.88 6.23 -20.00
C SER A 119 -14.17 5.48 -21.32
N VAL A 120 -13.22 4.69 -21.83
CA VAL A 120 -13.42 3.86 -23.05
C VAL A 120 -14.50 2.81 -22.84
N PHE A 121 -14.62 2.26 -21.62
CA PHE A 121 -15.69 1.32 -21.26
C PHE A 121 -17.02 2.01 -20.91
N GLY A 122 -17.10 3.33 -21.00
CA GLY A 122 -18.31 4.08 -20.59
C GLY A 122 -18.55 4.11 -19.07
N LEU A 123 -17.50 3.83 -18.29
CA LEU A 123 -17.52 3.87 -16.83
C LEU A 123 -17.08 5.26 -16.33
N ASP A 124 -17.39 5.58 -15.09
CA ASP A 124 -16.87 6.79 -14.45
C ASP A 124 -15.33 6.78 -14.48
N PRO A 125 -14.66 7.82 -15.02
CA PRO A 125 -13.20 7.89 -15.07
C PRO A 125 -12.52 7.70 -13.70
N ARG A 126 -13.19 8.12 -12.61
CA ARG A 126 -12.72 7.96 -11.23
C ARG A 126 -12.67 6.49 -10.81
N LEU A 127 -13.53 5.62 -11.37
CA LEU A 127 -13.44 4.17 -11.16
C LEU A 127 -12.11 3.61 -11.70
N GLY A 128 -11.56 4.22 -12.74
CA GLY A 128 -10.24 3.86 -13.26
C GLY A 128 -9.10 4.09 -12.27
N LEU A 129 -9.24 5.03 -11.32
CA LEU A 129 -8.26 5.21 -10.24
C LEU A 129 -8.26 4.01 -9.29
N ALA A 130 -9.41 3.33 -9.12
CA ALA A 130 -9.52 2.08 -8.35
C ALA A 130 -8.85 0.86 -9.01
N THR A 131 -8.37 1.00 -10.25
CA THR A 131 -7.46 0.04 -10.91
C THR A 131 -6.10 0.66 -11.21
N GLY A 132 -5.91 1.94 -10.91
CA GLY A 132 -4.71 2.74 -11.06
C GLY A 132 -3.82 2.72 -9.82
N SER A 133 -3.27 3.88 -9.46
CA SER A 133 -2.31 3.96 -8.35
C SER A 133 -2.91 3.72 -6.97
N ILE A 134 -4.24 3.83 -6.80
CA ILE A 134 -4.92 3.49 -5.54
C ILE A 134 -4.50 2.08 -5.08
N PRO A 135 -4.78 1.01 -5.85
CA PRO A 135 -4.40 -0.34 -5.48
C PRO A 135 -2.95 -0.69 -5.85
N MET A 136 -2.40 -0.16 -6.96
CA MET A 136 -1.11 -0.60 -7.49
C MET A 136 0.06 -0.12 -6.64
N VAL A 137 0.12 1.16 -6.29
CA VAL A 137 1.17 1.74 -5.45
C VAL A 137 0.75 1.78 -3.99
N GLY A 138 -0.48 2.21 -3.72
CA GLY A 138 -0.99 2.34 -2.35
C GLY A 138 -1.47 1.03 -1.72
N GLY A 139 -1.54 -0.05 -2.50
CA GLY A 139 -1.93 -1.38 -2.01
C GLY A 139 -3.31 -1.40 -1.35
N HIS A 140 -3.52 -2.39 -0.46
CA HIS A 140 -4.79 -2.56 0.24
C HIS A 140 -5.13 -1.41 1.21
N GLY A 141 -4.13 -0.74 1.78
CA GLY A 141 -4.34 0.38 2.68
C GLY A 141 -5.04 1.55 1.98
N THR A 142 -4.48 1.99 0.88
CA THR A 142 -5.04 3.07 0.05
C THR A 142 -6.33 2.62 -0.64
N ALA A 143 -6.42 1.37 -1.12
CA ALA A 143 -7.65 0.81 -1.69
C ALA A 143 -8.82 0.83 -0.70
N GLY A 144 -8.57 0.42 0.55
CA GLY A 144 -9.59 0.41 1.61
C GLY A 144 -10.05 1.79 2.06
N SER A 145 -9.26 2.84 1.82
CA SER A 145 -9.59 4.22 2.19
C SER A 145 -10.19 5.01 1.04
N PHE A 146 -9.58 4.99 -0.14
CA PHE A 146 -10.07 5.71 -1.31
C PHE A 146 -11.27 5.03 -1.99
N GLY A 147 -11.41 3.71 -1.87
CA GLY A 147 -12.59 3.00 -2.37
C GLY A 147 -13.88 3.57 -1.81
N PRO A 148 -14.10 3.56 -0.47
CA PRO A 148 -15.26 4.19 0.13
C PRO A 148 -15.41 5.67 -0.19
N LEU A 149 -14.32 6.45 -0.22
CA LEU A 149 -14.36 7.85 -0.61
C LEU A 149 -14.93 8.03 -2.03
N LEU A 150 -14.52 7.21 -2.99
CA LEU A 150 -15.06 7.24 -4.34
C LEU A 150 -16.55 6.86 -4.36
N GLU A 151 -16.99 5.93 -3.50
CA GLU A 151 -18.40 5.55 -3.37
C GLU A 151 -19.23 6.69 -2.76
N GLU A 152 -18.71 7.44 -1.78
CA GLU A 152 -19.31 8.67 -1.27
C GLU A 152 -19.46 9.73 -2.37
N LEU A 153 -18.56 9.75 -3.34
CA LEU A 153 -18.61 10.60 -4.54
C LEU A 153 -19.44 9.98 -5.68
N CYS A 154 -20.33 9.03 -5.37
CA CYS A 154 -21.22 8.33 -6.29
C CYS A 154 -20.54 7.44 -7.35
N VAL A 155 -19.29 7.02 -7.14
CA VAL A 155 -18.61 6.03 -8.01
C VAL A 155 -18.93 4.64 -7.47
N ALA A 156 -19.93 3.99 -8.06
CA ALA A 156 -20.40 2.68 -7.60
C ALA A 156 -19.31 1.60 -7.64
N ASN A 157 -19.28 0.74 -6.61
CA ASN A 157 -18.41 -0.44 -6.53
C ASN A 157 -16.89 -0.16 -6.44
N ALA A 158 -16.49 1.09 -6.22
CA ALA A 158 -15.08 1.48 -6.20
C ALA A 158 -14.28 0.75 -5.11
N SER A 159 -14.86 0.50 -3.93
CA SER A 159 -14.22 -0.23 -2.83
C SER A 159 -13.85 -1.66 -3.23
N VAL A 160 -14.79 -2.37 -3.83
CA VAL A 160 -14.60 -3.78 -4.20
C VAL A 160 -13.58 -3.89 -5.34
N VAL A 161 -13.68 -3.01 -6.35
CA VAL A 161 -12.73 -2.93 -7.46
C VAL A 161 -11.32 -2.62 -6.96
N ALA A 162 -11.16 -1.64 -6.09
CA ALA A 162 -9.85 -1.26 -5.57
C ALA A 162 -9.17 -2.38 -4.77
N ILE A 163 -9.91 -3.06 -3.88
CA ILE A 163 -9.37 -4.16 -3.05
C ILE A 163 -9.01 -5.38 -3.92
N ALA A 164 -9.88 -5.76 -4.86
CA ALA A 164 -9.60 -6.85 -5.78
C ALA A 164 -8.37 -6.53 -6.67
N SER A 165 -8.26 -5.30 -7.14
CA SER A 165 -7.13 -4.81 -7.92
C SER A 165 -5.83 -4.82 -7.12
N ALA A 166 -5.86 -4.46 -5.83
CA ALA A 166 -4.69 -4.54 -4.96
C ALA A 166 -4.18 -5.99 -4.80
N THR A 167 -5.10 -6.95 -4.64
CA THR A 167 -4.74 -8.37 -4.57
C THR A 167 -4.10 -8.86 -5.88
N TYR A 168 -4.67 -8.47 -7.03
CA TYR A 168 -4.08 -8.76 -8.34
C TYR A 168 -2.68 -8.16 -8.45
N GLY A 169 -2.52 -6.90 -8.06
CA GLY A 169 -1.26 -6.17 -8.15
C GLY A 169 -0.12 -6.84 -7.37
N LEU A 170 -0.38 -7.35 -6.15
CA LEU A 170 0.60 -8.11 -5.37
C LEU A 170 1.15 -9.32 -6.16
N VAL A 171 0.28 -10.06 -6.81
CA VAL A 171 0.68 -11.24 -7.61
C VAL A 171 1.44 -10.80 -8.86
N ALA A 172 0.88 -9.87 -9.63
CA ALA A 172 1.46 -9.40 -10.90
C ALA A 172 2.84 -8.76 -10.70
N GLY A 173 3.02 -7.93 -9.67
CA GLY A 173 4.29 -7.28 -9.33
C GLY A 173 5.41 -8.28 -9.00
N CYS A 174 5.07 -9.36 -8.28
CA CYS A 174 6.02 -10.45 -8.01
C CYS A 174 6.36 -11.26 -9.28
N VAL A 175 5.38 -11.48 -10.16
CA VAL A 175 5.58 -12.30 -11.37
C VAL A 175 6.48 -11.59 -12.38
N ILE A 176 6.36 -10.26 -12.57
CA ILE A 176 7.13 -9.54 -13.60
C ILE A 176 8.49 -9.06 -13.12
N GLY A 177 8.66 -8.75 -11.82
CA GLY A 177 9.88 -8.13 -11.31
C GLY A 177 11.14 -8.98 -11.46
N GLY A 178 11.06 -10.25 -11.07
CA GLY A 178 12.17 -11.21 -11.18
C GLY A 178 12.65 -11.42 -12.61
N PRO A 179 11.79 -11.78 -13.57
CA PRO A 179 12.16 -11.95 -14.97
C PRO A 179 12.79 -10.70 -15.61
N ILE A 180 12.28 -9.49 -15.34
CA ILE A 180 12.86 -8.26 -15.88
C ILE A 180 14.30 -8.08 -15.40
N ALA A 181 14.56 -8.17 -14.09
CA ALA A 181 15.91 -8.01 -13.54
C ALA A 181 16.86 -9.10 -14.06
N THR A 182 16.43 -10.36 -14.04
CA THR A 182 17.23 -11.49 -14.55
C THR A 182 17.60 -11.31 -16.03
N ALA A 183 16.66 -10.87 -16.87
CA ALA A 183 16.90 -10.58 -18.28
C ALA A 183 17.96 -9.47 -18.46
N LYS A 184 17.89 -8.40 -17.62
CA LYS A 184 18.89 -7.30 -17.66
C LYS A 184 20.27 -7.79 -17.20
N ILE A 185 20.34 -8.50 -16.09
CA ILE A 185 21.59 -9.03 -15.54
C ILE A 185 22.29 -9.91 -16.59
N ARG A 186 21.57 -10.84 -17.21
CA ARG A 186 22.11 -11.72 -18.25
C ARG A 186 22.50 -10.97 -19.53
N LYS A 187 21.63 -10.07 -20.01
CA LYS A 187 21.86 -9.34 -21.26
C LYS A 187 23.10 -8.43 -21.17
N TYR A 188 23.26 -7.73 -20.05
CA TYR A 188 24.35 -6.76 -19.85
C TYR A 188 25.53 -7.36 -19.08
N LYS A 189 25.51 -8.66 -18.74
CA LYS A 189 26.53 -9.37 -17.97
C LYS A 189 26.90 -8.64 -16.68
N LEU A 190 25.86 -8.19 -15.94
CA LEU A 190 26.03 -7.42 -14.71
C LEU A 190 26.46 -8.35 -13.56
N SER A 191 27.38 -7.89 -12.73
CA SER A 191 27.82 -8.59 -11.52
C SER A 191 27.69 -7.70 -10.30
N SER A 192 27.51 -8.30 -9.13
CA SER A 192 27.51 -7.60 -7.85
C SER A 192 28.90 -7.00 -7.60
N VAL A 193 28.98 -5.73 -7.28
CA VAL A 193 30.26 -5.05 -6.95
C VAL A 193 30.78 -5.47 -5.57
N ALA A 194 29.95 -6.10 -4.75
CA ALA A 194 30.29 -6.49 -3.37
C ALA A 194 31.17 -7.75 -3.24
N GLU A 195 31.55 -8.41 -4.35
CA GLU A 195 32.60 -9.44 -4.30
C GLU A 195 33.99 -8.89 -3.94
N ALA A 196 34.19 -7.55 -4.01
CA ALA A 196 35.46 -6.90 -3.70
C ALA A 196 35.57 -6.33 -2.29
N ALA A 197 34.50 -6.30 -1.50
CA ALA A 197 34.48 -5.76 -0.14
C ALA A 197 33.88 -6.78 0.83
N THR A 198 34.69 -7.73 1.25
CA THR A 198 34.37 -8.61 2.37
C THR A 198 34.33 -7.80 3.66
N LYS A 199 33.19 -7.53 4.16
CA LYS A 199 32.69 -7.70 5.55
C LYS A 199 31.38 -7.00 5.70
N THR A 200 30.38 -7.80 5.68
CA THR A 200 29.01 -7.64 6.10
C THR A 200 28.96 -6.99 7.49
N GLU A 201 28.45 -5.81 7.60
CA GLU A 201 27.61 -5.50 8.74
C GLU A 201 26.28 -6.22 8.46
N THR A 202 26.11 -7.39 9.04
CA THR A 202 24.80 -7.93 9.32
C THR A 202 24.05 -6.80 9.99
N VAL A 203 22.93 -6.38 9.38
CA VAL A 203 21.88 -5.70 10.13
C VAL A 203 21.52 -6.71 11.20
N GLU A 204 22.06 -6.51 12.39
CA GLU A 204 21.61 -7.18 13.60
C GLU A 204 20.11 -6.85 13.63
N THR A 205 19.31 -7.88 13.43
CA THR A 205 17.96 -7.90 13.96
C THR A 205 18.19 -7.81 15.45
N ASP A 206 18.08 -6.57 15.97
CA ASP A 206 18.11 -6.34 17.40
C ASP A 206 17.21 -7.37 18.05
N GLU A 207 17.79 -8.07 18.99
CA GLU A 207 17.11 -9.00 19.87
C GLU A 207 15.80 -8.35 20.32
N THR A 208 14.75 -9.13 20.33
CA THR A 208 13.46 -8.79 20.89
C THR A 208 13.64 -8.15 22.25
N GLY A 209 13.87 -6.84 22.25
CA GLY A 209 13.94 -6.03 23.44
C GLY A 209 12.62 -6.20 24.19
N ALA A 210 12.66 -6.32 25.50
CA ALA A 210 11.46 -6.36 26.32
C ALA A 210 10.54 -5.21 25.91
N ILE A 211 9.26 -5.52 25.66
CA ILE A 211 8.26 -4.52 25.27
C ILE A 211 8.29 -3.40 26.31
N ASP A 212 8.80 -2.23 25.92
CA ASP A 212 8.78 -1.04 26.76
C ASP A 212 7.39 -0.37 26.67
N SER A 213 6.58 -0.62 27.67
CA SER A 213 5.23 -0.06 27.75
C SER A 213 5.21 1.47 27.78
N ALA A 214 6.27 2.11 28.29
CA ALA A 214 6.38 3.58 28.31
C ALA A 214 6.57 4.11 26.89
N ARG A 215 7.43 3.49 26.08
CA ARG A 215 7.65 3.88 24.68
C ARG A 215 6.42 3.64 23.80
N ILE A 216 5.66 2.54 24.06
CA ILE A 216 4.39 2.30 23.37
C ILE A 216 3.39 3.40 23.71
N LEU A 217 3.31 3.80 24.98
CA LEU A 217 2.45 4.91 25.42
C LEU A 217 2.86 6.21 24.72
N ASP A 218 4.15 6.53 24.70
CA ASP A 218 4.66 7.71 24.00
C ASP A 218 4.28 7.70 22.50
N GLY A 219 4.47 6.57 21.81
CA GLY A 219 4.06 6.40 20.40
C GLY A 219 2.55 6.63 20.20
N LEU A 220 1.74 6.09 21.10
CA LEU A 220 0.29 6.28 21.09
C LEU A 220 -0.09 7.75 21.31
N LEU A 221 0.57 8.45 22.25
CA LEU A 221 0.33 9.86 22.53
C LEU A 221 0.70 10.74 21.33
N TYR A 222 1.82 10.47 20.65
CA TYR A 222 2.17 11.14 19.40
C TYR A 222 1.08 10.96 18.32
N LEU A 223 0.56 9.74 18.14
CA LEU A 223 -0.53 9.48 17.21
C LEU A 223 -1.80 10.23 17.59
N ILE A 224 -2.23 10.19 18.86
CA ILE A 224 -3.46 10.87 19.32
C ILE A 224 -3.35 12.38 19.09
N VAL A 225 -2.23 13.00 19.47
CA VAL A 225 -2.01 14.45 19.28
C VAL A 225 -2.00 14.80 17.79
N ALA A 226 -1.32 14.01 16.96
CA ALA A 226 -1.27 14.23 15.52
C ALA A 226 -2.65 14.06 14.85
N ILE A 227 -3.43 13.07 15.28
CA ILE A 227 -4.81 12.87 14.80
C ILE A 227 -5.69 14.05 15.20
N GLY A 228 -5.66 14.44 16.47
CA GLY A 228 -6.47 15.58 16.96
C GLY A 228 -6.14 16.89 16.25
N ALA A 229 -4.87 17.25 16.13
CA ALA A 229 -4.46 18.42 15.36
C ALA A 229 -4.77 18.28 13.86
N GLY A 230 -4.65 17.07 13.34
CA GLY A 230 -4.92 16.72 11.95
C GLY A 230 -6.38 16.92 11.54
N THR A 231 -7.34 16.71 12.44
CA THR A 231 -8.76 17.00 12.16
C THR A 231 -8.99 18.48 11.88
N VAL A 232 -8.30 19.36 12.61
CA VAL A 232 -8.34 20.80 12.37
C VAL A 232 -7.76 21.15 10.99
N VAL A 233 -6.62 20.54 10.64
CA VAL A 233 -5.99 20.72 9.33
C VAL A 233 -6.91 20.21 8.21
N SER A 234 -7.52 19.03 8.37
CA SER A 234 -8.50 18.49 7.39
C SER A 234 -9.68 19.42 7.18
N MET A 235 -10.18 20.05 8.24
CA MET A 235 -11.28 21.01 8.16
C MET A 235 -10.92 22.27 7.33
N PHE A 236 -9.68 22.73 7.41
CA PHE A 236 -9.21 23.85 6.57
C PHE A 236 -8.97 23.42 5.13
N LEU A 237 -8.34 22.26 4.91
CA LEU A 237 -8.07 21.73 3.58
C LEU A 237 -9.36 21.41 2.82
N GLY A 238 -10.38 20.89 3.50
CA GLY A 238 -11.68 20.56 2.93
C GLY A 238 -12.44 21.77 2.34
N LYS A 239 -12.03 23.01 2.71
CA LYS A 239 -12.56 24.23 2.08
C LYS A 239 -11.92 24.54 0.72
N LEU A 240 -10.77 23.96 0.43
CA LEU A 240 -10.01 24.20 -0.80
C LEU A 240 -10.28 23.12 -1.85
N MET A 241 -10.32 21.85 -1.42
CA MET A 241 -10.50 20.67 -2.29
C MET A 241 -11.11 19.52 -1.48
N THR A 242 -11.66 18.52 -2.17
CA THR A 242 -12.19 17.31 -1.53
C THR A 242 -11.01 16.42 -1.09
N PHE A 243 -10.60 16.56 0.17
CA PHE A 243 -9.57 15.73 0.78
C PHE A 243 -10.18 14.62 1.63
N PRO A 244 -9.64 13.39 1.58
CA PRO A 244 -9.95 12.38 2.58
C PRO A 244 -9.64 12.89 3.99
N PHE A 245 -10.49 12.57 4.95
CA PHE A 245 -10.41 13.13 6.31
C PHE A 245 -9.13 12.77 7.08
N TYR A 246 -8.44 11.68 6.70
CA TYR A 246 -7.18 11.27 7.32
C TYR A 246 -5.95 12.06 6.82
N ILE A 247 -6.06 12.81 5.73
CA ILE A 247 -4.92 13.56 5.15
C ILE A 247 -4.35 14.57 6.15
N GLY A 248 -5.20 15.25 6.89
CA GLY A 248 -4.72 16.18 7.92
C GLY A 248 -3.90 15.50 9.00
N ALA A 249 -4.30 14.31 9.48
CA ALA A 249 -3.54 13.56 10.45
C ALA A 249 -2.18 13.10 9.89
N MET A 250 -2.16 12.65 8.64
CA MET A 250 -0.94 12.28 7.93
C MET A 250 0.02 13.48 7.76
N LEU A 251 -0.49 14.66 7.39
CA LEU A 251 0.31 15.89 7.26
C LEU A 251 0.89 16.32 8.60
N VAL A 252 0.09 16.32 9.67
CA VAL A 252 0.57 16.70 11.01
C VAL A 252 1.62 15.71 11.51
N GLY A 253 1.44 14.40 11.29
CA GLY A 253 2.47 13.40 11.58
C GLY A 253 3.79 13.71 10.87
N ALA A 254 3.74 14.03 9.57
CA ALA A 254 4.92 14.42 8.79
C ALA A 254 5.57 15.71 9.32
N ILE A 255 4.77 16.71 9.71
CA ILE A 255 5.28 17.97 10.28
C ILE A 255 5.97 17.71 11.62
N ILE A 256 5.34 16.98 12.54
CA ILE A 256 5.93 16.62 13.84
C ILE A 256 7.26 15.89 13.62
N ARG A 257 7.28 14.89 12.72
CA ARG A 257 8.50 14.14 12.40
C ARG A 257 9.64 15.06 11.98
N ASN A 258 9.40 15.95 11.04
CA ASN A 258 10.45 16.82 10.51
C ASN A 258 10.90 17.90 11.52
N ILE A 259 10.00 18.41 12.38
CA ILE A 259 10.36 19.32 13.47
C ILE A 259 11.30 18.60 14.47
N MET A 260 10.97 17.36 14.86
CA MET A 260 11.80 16.58 15.79
C MET A 260 13.15 16.22 15.17
N ASP A 261 13.19 15.88 13.87
CA ASP A 261 14.43 15.62 13.14
C ASP A 261 15.36 16.87 13.12
N VAL A 262 14.80 18.06 12.95
CA VAL A 262 15.57 19.34 13.01
C VAL A 262 16.08 19.60 14.43
N GLN A 263 15.29 19.30 15.45
CA GLN A 263 15.68 19.45 16.87
C GLN A 263 16.61 18.32 17.35
N ASN A 264 16.92 17.33 16.54
CA ASN A 264 17.65 16.10 16.92
C ASN A 264 17.03 15.37 18.11
N LYS A 265 15.71 15.40 18.25
CA LYS A 265 14.96 14.65 19.25
C LYS A 265 14.51 13.32 18.68
N GLU A 266 14.65 12.28 19.47
CA GLU A 266 14.16 10.94 19.11
C GLU A 266 12.64 10.87 19.25
N ILE A 267 12.03 10.18 18.30
CA ILE A 267 10.60 9.81 18.31
C ILE A 267 10.55 8.28 18.37
N PRO A 268 9.60 7.68 19.10
CA PRO A 268 9.42 6.22 19.17
C PRO A 268 8.84 5.68 17.85
N MET A 269 9.66 5.70 16.78
CA MET A 269 9.22 5.37 15.41
C MET A 269 8.84 3.91 15.25
N GLU A 270 9.51 3.01 15.96
CA GLU A 270 9.24 1.58 15.91
C GLU A 270 7.86 1.28 16.52
N GLU A 271 7.56 1.91 17.65
CA GLU A 271 6.27 1.80 18.34
C GLU A 271 5.14 2.45 17.52
N ILE A 272 5.37 3.63 16.93
CA ILE A 272 4.41 4.27 16.02
C ILE A 272 4.12 3.38 14.81
N SER A 273 5.15 2.78 14.20
CA SER A 273 5.01 1.88 13.07
C SER A 273 4.27 0.60 13.45
N THR A 274 4.53 0.06 14.63
CA THR A 274 3.85 -1.13 15.18
C THR A 274 2.36 -0.86 15.41
N LEU A 275 2.04 0.28 16.05
CA LEU A 275 0.64 0.71 16.26
C LEU A 275 -0.07 0.98 14.92
N GLY A 276 0.63 1.59 13.96
CA GLY A 276 0.13 1.80 12.61
C GLY A 276 -0.15 0.50 11.87
N GLY A 277 0.75 -0.47 11.94
CA GLY A 277 0.59 -1.80 11.34
C GLY A 277 -0.56 -2.61 11.95
N ALA A 278 -0.72 -2.54 13.28
CA ALA A 278 -1.86 -3.12 13.98
C ALA A 278 -3.18 -2.46 13.53
N SER A 279 -3.19 -1.12 13.46
CA SER A 279 -4.34 -0.34 12.97
C SER A 279 -4.69 -0.69 11.53
N LEU A 280 -3.71 -0.81 10.64
CA LEU A 280 -3.91 -1.27 9.26
C LEU A 280 -4.58 -2.65 9.22
N SER A 281 -4.12 -3.59 10.04
CA SER A 281 -4.65 -4.95 10.03
C SER A 281 -6.13 -5.00 10.44
N VAL A 282 -6.51 -4.25 11.48
CA VAL A 282 -7.91 -4.17 11.94
C VAL A 282 -8.76 -3.39 10.93
N PHE A 283 -8.27 -2.27 10.43
CA PHE A 283 -8.93 -1.48 9.38
C PHE A 283 -9.23 -2.32 8.15
N LEU A 284 -8.24 -3.07 7.63
CA LEU A 284 -8.46 -3.96 6.49
C LEU A 284 -9.45 -5.09 6.81
N GLY A 285 -9.39 -5.67 8.00
CA GLY A 285 -10.36 -6.67 8.44
C GLY A 285 -11.80 -6.14 8.38
N LEU A 286 -12.03 -4.93 8.91
CA LEU A 286 -13.33 -4.26 8.86
C LEU A 286 -13.76 -3.93 7.42
N ALA A 287 -12.86 -3.39 6.60
CA ALA A 287 -13.15 -3.09 5.21
C ALA A 287 -13.53 -4.35 4.40
N MET A 288 -12.89 -5.48 4.70
CA MET A 288 -13.11 -6.74 3.99
C MET A 288 -14.42 -7.42 4.36
N ILE A 289 -14.89 -7.32 5.62
CA ILE A 289 -16.19 -7.88 6.01
C ILE A 289 -17.37 -7.10 5.45
N ASP A 290 -17.17 -5.83 5.08
CA ASP A 290 -18.17 -4.97 4.41
C ASP A 290 -18.20 -5.17 2.88
N MET A 291 -17.26 -5.93 2.32
CA MET A 291 -17.09 -6.08 0.88
C MET A 291 -18.22 -6.88 0.23
N LYS A 292 -18.86 -6.30 -0.79
CA LYS A 292 -20.01 -6.84 -1.53
C LYS A 292 -19.55 -7.49 -2.85
N LEU A 293 -19.01 -8.72 -2.79
CA LEU A 293 -18.43 -9.40 -3.96
C LEU A 293 -19.39 -9.59 -5.14
N TRP A 294 -20.69 -9.70 -4.89
CA TRP A 294 -21.70 -9.86 -5.97
C TRP A 294 -21.75 -8.66 -6.93
N GLN A 295 -21.22 -7.51 -6.53
CA GLN A 295 -21.15 -6.31 -7.36
C GLN A 295 -20.01 -6.34 -8.40
N LEU A 296 -19.05 -7.25 -8.25
CA LEU A 296 -17.93 -7.38 -9.20
C LEU A 296 -18.29 -8.04 -10.52
N ALA A 297 -19.38 -8.80 -10.57
CA ALA A 297 -19.69 -9.61 -11.76
C ALA A 297 -19.87 -8.77 -13.03
N GLU A 298 -20.51 -7.61 -12.92
CA GLU A 298 -20.76 -6.70 -14.05
C GLU A 298 -19.49 -5.96 -14.50
N LEU A 299 -18.51 -5.79 -13.60
CA LEU A 299 -17.26 -5.07 -13.86
C LEU A 299 -16.09 -6.00 -14.20
N ALA A 300 -16.30 -7.32 -14.24
CA ALA A 300 -15.23 -8.29 -14.38
C ALA A 300 -14.37 -8.07 -15.65
N VAL A 301 -15.01 -7.88 -16.81
CA VAL A 301 -14.30 -7.71 -18.08
C VAL A 301 -13.54 -6.37 -18.13
N PRO A 302 -14.15 -5.20 -17.87
CA PRO A 302 -13.43 -3.94 -17.81
C PRO A 302 -12.27 -3.98 -16.81
N MET A 303 -12.49 -4.52 -15.62
CA MET A 303 -11.48 -4.62 -14.57
C MET A 303 -10.28 -5.46 -15.01
N VAL A 304 -10.49 -6.65 -15.59
CA VAL A 304 -9.39 -7.50 -16.06
C VAL A 304 -8.58 -6.80 -17.14
N VAL A 305 -9.23 -6.13 -18.10
CA VAL A 305 -8.54 -5.38 -19.16
C VAL A 305 -7.71 -4.23 -18.58
N MET A 306 -8.28 -3.45 -17.66
CA MET A 306 -7.57 -2.36 -17.00
C MET A 306 -6.35 -2.88 -16.20
N LEU A 307 -6.49 -3.98 -15.45
CA LEU A 307 -5.41 -4.57 -14.67
C LEU A 307 -4.28 -5.15 -15.55
N LEU A 308 -4.63 -5.81 -16.64
CA LEU A 308 -3.64 -6.26 -17.63
C LEU A 308 -2.91 -5.08 -18.26
N ALA A 309 -3.62 -4.01 -18.60
CA ALA A 309 -3.02 -2.79 -19.14
C ALA A 309 -2.05 -2.15 -18.12
N GLN A 310 -2.38 -2.11 -16.82
CA GLN A 310 -1.47 -1.65 -15.76
C GLN A 310 -0.21 -2.52 -15.69
N THR A 311 -0.36 -3.84 -15.85
CA THR A 311 0.79 -4.77 -15.86
C THR A 311 1.70 -4.52 -17.07
N VAL A 312 1.11 -4.31 -18.24
CA VAL A 312 1.84 -3.97 -19.48
C VAL A 312 2.56 -2.63 -19.32
N LEU A 313 1.89 -1.61 -18.77
CA LEU A 313 2.49 -0.31 -18.48
C LEU A 313 3.71 -0.48 -17.55
N MET A 314 3.54 -1.19 -16.44
CA MET A 314 4.63 -1.44 -15.49
C MET A 314 5.79 -2.18 -16.16
N PHE A 315 5.51 -3.21 -16.94
CA PHE A 315 6.53 -3.98 -17.64
C PHE A 315 7.38 -3.08 -18.57
N PHE A 316 6.74 -2.25 -19.39
CA PHE A 316 7.45 -1.35 -20.30
C PHE A 316 8.19 -0.25 -19.53
N TYR A 317 7.56 0.37 -18.56
CA TYR A 317 8.16 1.43 -17.77
C TYR A 317 9.37 0.94 -16.97
N ALA A 318 9.27 -0.18 -16.28
CA ALA A 318 10.37 -0.77 -15.53
C ALA A 318 11.53 -1.18 -16.46
N ASN A 319 11.20 -1.80 -17.61
CA ASN A 319 12.19 -2.32 -18.54
C ASN A 319 12.94 -1.23 -19.31
N PHE A 320 12.25 -0.17 -19.74
CA PHE A 320 12.82 0.84 -20.64
C PHE A 320 13.13 2.17 -19.94
N VAL A 321 12.44 2.53 -18.88
CA VAL A 321 12.65 3.80 -18.19
C VAL A 321 13.44 3.59 -16.91
N VAL A 322 12.90 2.85 -15.94
CA VAL A 322 13.49 2.69 -14.59
C VAL A 322 14.92 2.17 -14.67
N PHE A 323 15.15 1.04 -15.32
CA PHE A 323 16.47 0.44 -15.45
C PHE A 323 17.50 1.39 -16.11
N ASN A 324 17.09 2.10 -17.17
CA ASN A 324 18.00 2.96 -17.91
C ASN A 324 18.35 4.24 -17.13
N VAL A 325 17.37 4.85 -16.47
CA VAL A 325 17.55 6.09 -15.68
C VAL A 325 18.36 5.82 -14.42
N LEU A 326 18.22 4.65 -13.80
CA LEU A 326 19.00 4.24 -12.62
C LEU A 326 20.45 3.84 -12.94
N GLY A 327 20.91 3.94 -14.19
CA GLY A 327 22.32 3.83 -14.58
C GLY A 327 22.76 2.45 -15.07
N LYS A 328 21.83 1.55 -15.39
CA LYS A 328 22.10 0.21 -16.03
C LYS A 328 23.09 -0.67 -15.28
N SER A 329 23.23 -0.47 -13.98
CA SER A 329 24.11 -1.26 -13.11
C SER A 329 23.41 -2.50 -12.56
N TYR A 330 24.13 -3.32 -11.80
CA TYR A 330 23.55 -4.44 -11.07
C TYR A 330 22.52 -3.96 -10.04
N ASP A 331 22.87 -2.95 -9.22
CA ASP A 331 21.92 -2.32 -8.29
C ASP A 331 20.69 -1.77 -9.00
N ALA A 332 20.84 -1.17 -10.19
CA ALA A 332 19.72 -0.69 -11.00
C ALA A 332 18.80 -1.84 -11.44
N ALA A 333 19.34 -3.01 -11.76
CA ALA A 333 18.52 -4.18 -12.11
C ALA A 333 17.74 -4.69 -10.88
N VAL A 334 18.38 -4.75 -9.72
CA VAL A 334 17.73 -5.14 -8.45
C VAL A 334 16.67 -4.12 -8.04
N MET A 335 16.99 -2.81 -8.10
CA MET A 335 16.01 -1.73 -7.85
C MET A 335 14.81 -1.80 -8.80
N THR A 336 15.03 -2.15 -10.09
CA THR A 336 13.95 -2.32 -11.07
C THR A 336 13.02 -3.46 -10.70
N SER A 337 13.56 -4.57 -10.18
CA SER A 337 12.75 -5.67 -9.64
C SER A 337 11.92 -5.22 -8.44
N GLY A 338 12.53 -4.49 -7.51
CA GLY A 338 11.84 -3.88 -6.38
C GLY A 338 10.77 -2.88 -6.80
N PHE A 339 11.05 -2.08 -7.84
CA PHE A 339 10.09 -1.12 -8.42
C PHE A 339 8.80 -1.81 -8.90
N CYS A 340 8.91 -2.94 -9.59
CA CYS A 340 7.75 -3.73 -9.99
C CYS A 340 6.95 -4.23 -8.78
N GLY A 341 7.64 -4.66 -7.72
CA GLY A 341 7.01 -5.16 -6.51
C GLY A 341 6.20 -4.11 -5.76
N PHE A 342 6.77 -2.92 -5.51
CA PHE A 342 6.03 -1.87 -4.80
C PHE A 342 5.07 -1.09 -5.70
N GLY A 343 5.43 -0.88 -6.96
CA GLY A 343 4.62 -0.10 -7.91
C GLY A 343 3.41 -0.86 -8.47
N MET A 344 3.27 -2.15 -8.15
CA MET A 344 2.06 -2.95 -8.40
C MET A 344 1.56 -3.69 -7.15
N GLY A 345 2.14 -3.45 -5.99
CA GLY A 345 1.77 -4.24 -4.83
C GLY A 345 2.01 -3.51 -3.52
N ALA A 346 3.17 -3.76 -2.93
CA ALA A 346 3.54 -3.17 -1.64
C ALA A 346 5.06 -3.31 -1.41
N THR A 347 5.59 -2.55 -0.44
CA THR A 347 7.02 -2.63 -0.07
C THR A 347 7.50 -4.04 0.28
N PRO A 348 6.73 -4.91 1.00
CA PRO A 348 7.15 -6.30 1.21
C PRO A 348 7.36 -7.10 -0.08
N ASN A 349 6.54 -6.86 -1.11
CA ASN A 349 6.70 -7.48 -2.43
C ASN A 349 7.99 -7.01 -3.12
N ALA A 350 8.30 -5.71 -2.99
CA ALA A 350 9.57 -5.18 -3.49
C ALA A 350 10.75 -5.89 -2.83
N MET A 351 10.71 -6.05 -1.51
CA MET A 351 11.75 -6.74 -0.75
C MET A 351 11.89 -8.20 -1.17
N ALA A 352 10.78 -8.93 -1.32
CA ALA A 352 10.78 -10.31 -1.77
C ALA A 352 11.38 -10.45 -3.18
N ASN A 353 11.03 -9.56 -4.11
CA ASN A 353 11.58 -9.53 -5.45
C ASN A 353 13.10 -9.28 -5.44
N MET A 354 13.56 -8.31 -4.65
CA MET A 354 14.99 -7.99 -4.53
C MET A 354 15.77 -9.15 -3.89
N GLN A 355 15.24 -9.75 -2.82
CA GLN A 355 15.86 -10.91 -2.15
C GLN A 355 16.01 -12.11 -3.10
N ALA A 356 15.00 -12.38 -3.93
CA ALA A 356 15.07 -13.44 -4.93
C ALA A 356 16.22 -13.23 -5.93
N ILE A 357 16.45 -11.99 -6.37
CA ILE A 357 17.56 -11.66 -7.28
C ILE A 357 18.91 -11.72 -6.56
N THR A 358 19.02 -11.11 -5.38
CA THR A 358 20.30 -11.05 -4.64
C THR A 358 20.71 -12.41 -4.11
N GLY A 359 19.76 -13.29 -3.80
CA GLY A 359 20.05 -14.68 -3.44
C GLY A 359 20.67 -15.50 -4.59
N ALA A 360 20.41 -15.11 -5.85
CA ALA A 360 20.92 -15.80 -7.04
C ALA A 360 22.18 -15.15 -7.64
N TYR A 361 22.35 -13.83 -7.49
CA TYR A 361 23.36 -13.04 -8.23
C TYR A 361 24.29 -12.20 -7.33
N GLY A 362 24.11 -12.26 -6.01
CA GLY A 362 24.93 -11.53 -5.03
C GLY A 362 24.27 -10.25 -4.48
N PRO A 363 24.87 -9.65 -3.44
CA PRO A 363 24.28 -8.53 -2.71
C PRO A 363 24.18 -7.22 -3.51
N ALA A 364 23.18 -6.40 -3.21
CA ALA A 364 22.90 -5.08 -3.81
C ALA A 364 22.55 -4.05 -2.70
N PRO A 365 23.54 -3.59 -1.92
CA PRO A 365 23.28 -2.75 -0.73
C PRO A 365 22.54 -1.47 -1.06
N THR A 366 22.85 -0.82 -2.20
CA THR A 366 22.19 0.41 -2.63
C THR A 366 20.68 0.19 -2.88
N ALA A 367 20.32 -0.94 -3.50
CA ALA A 367 18.92 -1.27 -3.77
C ALA A 367 18.13 -1.44 -2.45
N PHE A 368 18.71 -2.13 -1.47
CA PHE A 368 18.08 -2.35 -0.17
C PHE A 368 18.01 -1.09 0.71
N MET A 369 18.79 -0.06 0.40
CA MET A 369 18.65 1.25 1.03
C MET A 369 17.58 2.10 0.33
N VAL A 370 17.62 2.19 -0.99
CA VAL A 370 16.80 3.13 -1.77
C VAL A 370 15.33 2.70 -1.85
N VAL A 371 15.07 1.43 -2.18
CA VAL A 371 13.71 0.96 -2.46
C VAL A 371 12.80 1.02 -1.23
N PRO A 372 13.21 0.50 -0.05
CA PRO A 372 12.37 0.63 1.14
C PRO A 372 12.19 2.07 1.59
N LEU A 373 13.23 2.91 1.45
CA LEU A 373 13.16 4.32 1.83
C LEU A 373 12.09 5.07 1.04
N VAL A 374 12.01 4.85 -0.26
CA VAL A 374 10.97 5.45 -1.10
C VAL A 374 9.61 4.78 -0.88
N GLY A 375 9.58 3.46 -0.90
CA GLY A 375 8.34 2.67 -0.85
C GLY A 375 7.61 2.71 0.50
N SER A 376 8.34 2.98 1.61
CA SER A 376 7.72 3.05 2.95
C SER A 376 7.57 4.45 3.49
N LEU A 377 8.35 5.44 2.98
CA LEU A 377 8.40 6.76 3.60
C LEU A 377 7.68 7.85 2.79
N PHE A 378 7.77 7.82 1.47
CA PHE A 378 7.36 8.97 0.67
C PHE A 378 6.25 8.69 -0.31
N ILE A 379 6.23 7.49 -0.88
CA ILE A 379 5.33 7.25 -2.02
C ILE A 379 3.86 7.24 -1.61
N ASP A 380 3.52 6.70 -0.44
CA ASP A 380 2.14 6.67 0.04
C ASP A 380 1.59 8.08 0.27
N PHE A 381 2.43 8.97 0.83
CA PHE A 381 2.10 10.38 1.02
C PHE A 381 1.87 11.10 -0.32
N LEU A 382 2.82 10.95 -1.26
CA LEU A 382 2.71 11.58 -2.57
C LEU A 382 1.57 11.00 -3.40
N ASN A 383 1.36 9.68 -3.33
CA ASN A 383 0.25 9.00 -4.01
C ASN A 383 -1.09 9.54 -3.52
N ALA A 384 -1.31 9.63 -2.20
CA ALA A 384 -2.55 10.18 -1.65
C ALA A 384 -2.79 11.62 -2.09
N THR A 385 -1.75 12.46 -2.16
CA THR A 385 -1.84 13.84 -2.63
C THR A 385 -2.20 13.91 -4.12
N ILE A 386 -1.54 13.12 -4.95
CA ILE A 386 -1.79 13.04 -6.39
C ILE A 386 -3.20 12.52 -6.68
N LEU A 387 -3.63 11.47 -5.97
CA LEU A 387 -4.97 10.91 -6.10
C LEU A 387 -6.06 11.94 -5.79
N THR A 388 -5.87 12.72 -4.73
CA THR A 388 -6.80 13.81 -4.39
C THR A 388 -6.90 14.84 -5.53
N GLY A 389 -5.76 15.18 -6.15
CA GLY A 389 -5.74 16.04 -7.34
C GLY A 389 -6.51 15.44 -8.52
N PHE A 390 -6.31 14.15 -8.82
CA PHE A 390 -7.06 13.46 -9.88
C PHE A 390 -8.57 13.40 -9.59
N ILE A 391 -8.96 13.07 -8.38
CA ILE A 391 -10.38 13.01 -7.97
C ILE A 391 -11.05 14.39 -8.16
N SER A 392 -10.37 15.46 -7.74
CA SER A 392 -10.89 16.84 -7.88
C SER A 392 -10.92 17.31 -9.34
N PHE A 393 -10.04 16.80 -10.20
CA PHE A 393 -9.99 17.16 -11.61
C PHE A 393 -11.02 16.40 -12.44
N LEU A 394 -11.32 15.15 -12.09
CA LEU A 394 -12.24 14.28 -12.81
C LEU A 394 -13.70 14.41 -12.34
N GLY A 395 -13.94 15.01 -11.18
CA GLY A 395 -15.28 15.23 -10.59
C GLY A 395 -15.72 16.63 -10.70
#